data_11af52c61cbd6bc2794e49d5d448a5f9
#
_entry.id   11af52c61cbd6bc2794e49d5d448a5f9
#
_cell.length_a   1.000
_cell.length_b   1.000
_cell.length_c   1.000
_cell.angle_alpha   90.00
_cell.angle_beta   90.00
_cell.angle_gamma   90.00
#
_symmetry.space_group_name_H-M   'P 1'
#
loop_
_entity.id
_entity.type
_entity.pdbx_description
1 polymer ?
#
loop_
_entity_poly.entity_id
_entity_poly.type
_entity_poly.pdbx_seq_one_letter_code
_entity_poly.pdbx_strand_id
1 'polypeptide(L)'
;AVDLGLSVKWASTNVGAVYPEDFGDYYAWGETKSKSVYTYENYRWYESAGELLDIIKYDTKGENADNKTILQKSDDVANVKMGRFWRMPTANEAKELVEKCHWEVVTRGGVKGYRVTSLVNGNSIFLPMAGYADKNGEQDENIRGFYWTTSLYTDPLKAYFFGFTKD
;
A
#
# COMPACT_ATOMS: atom_id res chain seq x y z
N ALA A 1 -0.54 -0.02 -17.27
CA ALA A 1 -0.46 -1.34 -16.62
C ALA A 1 0.64 -2.17 -17.29
N VAL A 2 1.43 -2.86 -16.48
CA VAL A 2 2.49 -3.79 -16.92
C VAL A 2 2.01 -5.22 -16.66
N ASP A 3 2.09 -6.05 -17.69
CA ASP A 3 1.84 -7.48 -17.59
C ASP A 3 3.13 -8.19 -17.18
N LEU A 4 3.17 -8.69 -15.96
CA LEU A 4 4.30 -9.44 -15.43
C LEU A 4 4.10 -10.96 -15.58
N GLY A 5 3.06 -11.42 -16.30
CA GLY A 5 2.70 -12.84 -16.38
C GLY A 5 2.22 -13.42 -15.04
N LEU A 6 1.80 -12.56 -14.11
CA LEU A 6 1.24 -12.92 -12.81
C LEU A 6 -0.29 -12.94 -12.88
N SER A 7 -0.94 -13.26 -11.76
CA SER A 7 -2.40 -13.31 -11.67
C SER A 7 -3.09 -11.98 -11.99
N VAL A 8 -2.40 -10.86 -11.79
CA VAL A 8 -2.87 -9.50 -12.11
C VAL A 8 -1.78 -8.67 -12.79
N LYS A 9 -2.19 -7.64 -13.54
CA LYS A 9 -1.28 -6.61 -14.06
C LYS A 9 -1.00 -5.57 -13.00
N TRP A 10 0.21 -5.02 -13.02
CA TRP A 10 0.69 -4.03 -12.05
C TRP A 10 0.76 -2.62 -12.67
N ALA A 11 0.58 -1.60 -11.84
CA ALA A 11 0.81 -0.23 -12.26
C ALA A 11 2.31 0.02 -12.46
N SER A 12 2.65 0.90 -13.40
CA SER A 12 4.02 1.34 -13.61
C SER A 12 4.45 2.47 -12.66
N THR A 13 3.51 3.06 -11.93
CA THR A 13 3.71 4.20 -11.02
C THR A 13 2.89 4.02 -9.76
N ASN A 14 3.30 4.67 -8.68
CA ASN A 14 2.51 4.78 -7.46
C ASN A 14 1.27 5.67 -7.67
N VAL A 15 0.28 5.57 -6.78
CA VAL A 15 -0.88 6.47 -6.77
C VAL A 15 -0.40 7.91 -6.53
N GLY A 16 -0.83 8.84 -7.37
CA GLY A 16 -0.40 10.24 -7.35
C GLY A 16 0.91 10.52 -8.09
N ALA A 17 1.67 9.50 -8.48
CA ALA A 17 2.93 9.64 -9.21
C ALA A 17 2.70 9.79 -10.73
N VAL A 18 3.57 10.58 -11.38
CA VAL A 18 3.62 10.73 -12.84
C VAL A 18 4.65 9.78 -13.45
N TYR A 19 5.82 9.66 -12.82
CA TYR A 19 6.91 8.81 -13.26
C TYR A 19 7.12 7.64 -12.29
N PRO A 20 7.68 6.51 -12.75
CA PRO A 20 7.93 5.35 -11.88
C PRO A 20 8.82 5.63 -10.67
N GLU A 21 9.71 6.60 -10.76
CA GLU A 21 10.60 7.03 -9.69
C GLU A 21 9.97 7.99 -8.68
N ASP A 22 8.81 8.58 -8.99
CA ASP A 22 8.10 9.45 -8.05
C ASP A 22 7.55 8.61 -6.88
N PHE A 23 7.64 9.13 -5.66
CA PHE A 23 7.11 8.44 -4.48
C PHE A 23 5.59 8.35 -4.49
N GLY A 24 4.90 9.30 -5.14
CA GLY A 24 3.44 9.42 -5.12
C GLY A 24 2.93 9.98 -3.80
N ASP A 25 1.65 9.75 -3.52
CA ASP A 25 1.01 10.23 -2.30
C ASP A 25 0.97 9.14 -1.22
N TYR A 26 0.95 9.57 0.05
CA TYR A 26 0.83 8.67 1.19
C TYR A 26 -0.61 8.60 1.67
N TYR A 27 -1.02 7.43 2.15
CA TYR A 27 -2.39 7.18 2.61
C TYR A 27 -2.40 6.27 3.84
N ALA A 28 -3.28 6.56 4.79
CA ALA A 28 -3.65 5.57 5.79
C ALA A 28 -4.49 4.46 5.12
N TRP A 29 -4.41 3.25 5.65
CA TRP A 29 -5.12 2.10 5.08
C TRP A 29 -6.65 2.33 5.07
N GLY A 30 -7.28 2.14 3.92
CA GLY A 30 -8.71 2.39 3.75
C GLY A 30 -9.11 3.86 3.65
N GLU A 31 -8.16 4.77 3.53
CA GLU A 31 -8.41 6.18 3.26
C GLU A 31 -8.01 6.56 1.83
N THR A 32 -8.71 7.51 1.25
CA THR A 32 -8.53 7.94 -0.14
C THR A 32 -8.10 9.41 -0.26
N LYS A 33 -7.77 10.03 0.85
CA LYS A 33 -7.20 11.39 0.94
C LYS A 33 -5.87 11.34 1.67
N SER A 34 -4.86 11.98 1.11
CA SER A 34 -3.58 12.20 1.78
C SER A 34 -3.71 13.22 2.90
N LYS A 35 -2.81 13.14 3.88
CA LYS A 35 -2.72 14.02 5.04
C LYS A 35 -1.29 14.49 5.23
N SER A 36 -1.09 15.58 5.95
CA SER A 36 0.25 16.05 6.32
C SER A 36 0.86 15.23 7.46
N VAL A 37 0.02 14.64 8.32
CA VAL A 37 0.42 13.76 9.42
C VAL A 37 -0.62 12.66 9.60
N TYR A 38 -0.18 11.52 10.13
CA TYR A 38 -1.01 10.33 10.31
C TYR A 38 -0.96 9.91 11.77
N THR A 39 -2.11 10.01 12.44
CA THR A 39 -2.29 9.63 13.85
C THR A 39 -3.55 8.78 13.99
N TYR A 40 -3.70 8.12 15.13
CA TYR A 40 -4.94 7.37 15.41
C TYR A 40 -6.15 8.31 15.48
N GLU A 41 -6.00 9.49 16.08
CA GLU A 41 -7.09 10.45 16.28
C GLU A 41 -7.61 11.03 14.95
N ASN A 42 -6.80 11.06 13.91
CA ASN A 42 -7.24 11.53 12.60
C ASN A 42 -7.54 10.39 11.60
N TYR A 43 -7.48 9.13 12.05
CA TYR A 43 -7.82 7.99 11.21
C TYR A 43 -9.34 7.89 11.04
N ARG A 44 -9.78 7.80 9.79
CA ARG A 44 -11.19 7.85 9.41
C ARG A 44 -12.06 6.76 10.07
N TRP A 45 -11.50 5.60 10.30
CA TRP A 45 -12.23 4.43 10.81
C TRP A 45 -12.08 4.25 12.32
N TYR A 46 -11.71 5.30 12.98
CA TYR A 46 -11.50 5.35 14.41
C TYR A 46 -12.50 6.32 15.05
N GLU A 47 -13.15 5.89 16.10
CA GLU A 47 -14.03 6.72 16.92
C GLU A 47 -13.58 6.68 18.38
N SER A 48 -13.50 7.82 19.02
CA SER A 48 -13.17 7.90 20.43
C SER A 48 -14.46 7.79 21.25
N ALA A 49 -14.63 6.67 21.96
CA ALA A 49 -15.71 6.47 22.92
C ALA A 49 -15.14 6.60 24.35
N GLY A 50 -14.92 7.83 24.81
CA GLY A 50 -14.29 8.09 26.11
C GLY A 50 -12.79 7.77 26.09
N GLU A 51 -12.33 6.86 26.98
CA GLU A 51 -10.93 6.42 27.05
C GLU A 51 -10.62 5.25 26.09
N LEU A 52 -11.64 4.69 25.46
CA LEU A 52 -11.51 3.58 24.52
C LEU A 52 -11.53 4.12 23.10
N LEU A 53 -10.63 3.58 22.29
CA LEU A 53 -10.57 3.84 20.86
C LEU A 53 -11.25 2.65 20.17
N ASP A 54 -12.33 2.90 19.47
CA ASP A 54 -13.12 1.87 18.79
C ASP A 54 -12.95 1.97 17.28
N ILE A 55 -12.90 0.82 16.62
CA ILE A 55 -12.85 0.74 15.16
C ILE A 55 -14.28 0.62 14.65
N ILE A 56 -14.70 1.57 13.82
CA ILE A 56 -16.07 1.64 13.29
C ILE A 56 -16.25 0.96 11.94
N LYS A 57 -15.16 0.50 11.32
CA LYS A 57 -15.20 -0.24 10.05
C LYS A 57 -13.96 -1.11 9.89
N TYR A 58 -14.10 -2.25 9.21
CA TYR A 58 -13.06 -3.27 9.08
C TYR A 58 -12.67 -3.86 10.44
N ASP A 59 -13.66 -4.04 11.28
CA ASP A 59 -13.51 -4.67 12.57
C ASP A 59 -13.94 -6.15 12.52
N THR A 60 -13.13 -7.01 13.14
CA THR A 60 -13.38 -8.46 13.24
C THR A 60 -13.50 -8.94 14.68
N LYS A 61 -13.44 -8.04 15.67
CA LYS A 61 -13.39 -8.40 17.09
C LYS A 61 -14.34 -7.64 18.00
N GLY A 62 -14.78 -6.45 17.61
CA GLY A 62 -15.69 -5.63 18.41
C GLY A 62 -17.10 -6.20 18.50
N GLU A 63 -17.89 -5.75 19.44
CA GLU A 63 -19.28 -6.17 19.64
C GLU A 63 -20.13 -5.89 18.39
N ASN A 64 -19.83 -4.81 17.67
CA ASN A 64 -20.50 -4.41 16.43
C ASN A 64 -19.64 -4.62 15.18
N ALA A 65 -18.73 -5.63 15.22
CA ALA A 65 -17.81 -5.92 14.14
C ALA A 65 -18.51 -6.13 12.80
N ASP A 66 -18.06 -5.43 11.76
CA ASP A 66 -18.60 -5.58 10.41
C ASP A 66 -17.99 -6.77 9.64
N ASN A 67 -16.98 -7.41 10.24
CA ASN A 67 -16.27 -8.60 9.73
C ASN A 67 -15.71 -8.46 8.30
N LYS A 68 -15.48 -7.23 7.85
CA LYS A 68 -14.84 -6.98 6.55
C LYS A 68 -13.32 -7.09 6.66
N THR A 69 -12.76 -7.98 5.88
CA THR A 69 -11.31 -8.25 5.87
C THR A 69 -10.61 -7.76 4.60
N ILE A 70 -11.39 -7.21 3.65
CA ILE A 70 -10.90 -6.67 2.38
C ILE A 70 -11.51 -5.29 2.16
N LEU A 71 -10.70 -4.32 1.72
CA LEU A 71 -11.17 -2.98 1.42
C LEU A 71 -12.31 -2.99 0.40
N GLN A 72 -13.34 -2.22 0.68
CA GLN A 72 -14.36 -1.89 -0.29
C GLN A 72 -13.79 -0.94 -1.35
N LYS A 73 -14.33 -0.97 -2.56
CA LYS A 73 -13.85 -0.13 -3.68
C LYS A 73 -13.84 1.36 -3.38
N SER A 74 -14.80 1.84 -2.57
CA SER A 74 -14.88 3.25 -2.15
C SER A 74 -13.75 3.68 -1.21
N ASP A 75 -13.08 2.73 -0.58
CA ASP A 75 -12.04 2.95 0.41
C ASP A 75 -10.65 2.50 -0.10
N ASP A 76 -10.63 1.94 -1.30
CA ASP A 76 -9.40 1.59 -2.01
C ASP A 76 -8.92 2.80 -2.82
N VAL A 77 -7.80 3.37 -2.41
CA VAL A 77 -7.27 4.60 -3.02
C VAL A 77 -6.90 4.41 -4.50
N ALA A 78 -6.42 3.24 -4.91
CA ALA A 78 -6.13 2.98 -6.32
C ALA A 78 -7.41 2.94 -7.15
N ASN A 79 -8.49 2.35 -6.62
CA ASN A 79 -9.80 2.38 -7.29
C ASN A 79 -10.33 3.81 -7.45
N VAL A 80 -10.24 4.61 -6.38
CA VAL A 80 -10.80 5.98 -6.37
C VAL A 80 -9.96 6.94 -7.23
N LYS A 81 -8.62 6.84 -7.21
CA LYS A 81 -7.73 7.79 -7.88
C LYS A 81 -7.34 7.39 -9.30
N MET A 82 -7.18 6.10 -9.56
CA MET A 82 -6.73 5.59 -10.86
C MET A 82 -7.89 5.03 -11.72
N GLY A 83 -9.09 4.91 -11.14
CA GLY A 83 -10.30 4.49 -11.81
C GLY A 83 -10.71 3.04 -11.54
N ARG A 84 -11.94 2.71 -11.92
CA ARG A 84 -12.68 1.49 -11.54
C ARG A 84 -12.00 0.14 -11.85
N PHE A 85 -11.01 0.13 -12.73
CA PHE A 85 -10.27 -1.08 -13.12
C PHE A 85 -9.00 -1.29 -12.29
N TRP A 86 -8.67 -0.34 -11.40
CA TRP A 86 -7.53 -0.39 -10.51
C TRP A 86 -7.99 -0.71 -9.08
N ARG A 87 -7.13 -1.33 -8.35
CA ARG A 87 -7.22 -1.53 -6.90
C ARG A 87 -5.83 -1.79 -6.33
N MET A 88 -5.68 -1.66 -5.04
CA MET A 88 -4.48 -2.15 -4.37
C MET A 88 -4.41 -3.69 -4.47
N PRO A 89 -3.21 -4.28 -4.43
CA PRO A 89 -3.07 -5.74 -4.47
C PRO A 89 -3.64 -6.36 -3.18
N THR A 90 -4.09 -7.60 -3.28
CA THR A 90 -4.31 -8.43 -2.10
C THR A 90 -2.98 -8.89 -1.49
N ALA A 91 -2.99 -9.38 -0.24
CA ALA A 91 -1.80 -9.95 0.38
C ALA A 91 -1.21 -11.13 -0.44
N ASN A 92 -2.07 -11.95 -1.04
CA ASN A 92 -1.64 -13.07 -1.90
C ASN A 92 -0.99 -12.60 -3.21
N GLU A 93 -1.51 -11.54 -3.83
CA GLU A 93 -0.91 -10.96 -5.04
C GLU A 93 0.44 -10.28 -4.74
N ALA A 94 0.55 -9.61 -3.58
CA ALA A 94 1.84 -9.08 -3.11
C ALA A 94 2.86 -10.21 -2.86
N LYS A 95 2.42 -11.31 -2.25
CA LYS A 95 3.25 -12.51 -2.07
C LYS A 95 3.67 -13.10 -3.41
N GLU A 96 2.76 -13.22 -4.38
CA GLU A 96 3.08 -13.68 -5.72
C GLU A 96 4.14 -12.81 -6.40
N LEU A 97 4.04 -11.48 -6.28
CA LEU A 97 5.05 -10.54 -6.81
C LEU A 97 6.44 -10.79 -6.20
N VAL A 98 6.49 -11.05 -4.89
CA VAL A 98 7.76 -11.34 -4.20
C VAL A 98 8.34 -12.68 -4.65
N GLU A 99 7.53 -13.71 -4.80
CA GLU A 99 7.98 -15.07 -5.08
C GLU A 99 8.32 -15.33 -6.56
N LYS A 100 7.62 -14.65 -7.48
CA LYS A 100 7.73 -14.90 -8.93
C LYS A 100 8.51 -13.84 -9.70
N CYS A 101 9.15 -12.92 -9.00
CA CYS A 101 9.97 -11.89 -9.62
C CYS A 101 11.39 -11.87 -9.04
N HIS A 102 12.34 -11.44 -9.84
CA HIS A 102 13.68 -11.08 -9.39
C HIS A 102 13.67 -9.62 -8.93
N TRP A 103 14.22 -9.38 -7.76
CA TRP A 103 14.27 -8.06 -7.13
C TRP A 103 15.70 -7.55 -7.10
N GLU A 104 15.97 -6.42 -7.71
CA GLU A 104 17.28 -5.79 -7.79
C GLU A 104 17.22 -4.34 -7.34
N VAL A 105 18.07 -3.97 -6.38
CA VAL A 105 18.21 -2.56 -5.94
C VAL A 105 18.83 -1.75 -7.07
N VAL A 106 18.14 -0.72 -7.50
CA VAL A 106 18.62 0.20 -8.54
C VAL A 106 18.32 1.64 -8.15
N THR A 107 19.03 2.58 -8.77
CA THR A 107 18.73 4.02 -8.67
C THR A 107 18.20 4.51 -10.02
N ARG A 108 17.03 5.15 -10.00
CA ARG A 108 16.39 5.72 -11.17
C ARG A 108 16.04 7.18 -10.90
N GLY A 109 16.48 8.12 -11.73
CA GLY A 109 16.24 9.55 -11.53
C GLY A 109 16.73 10.10 -10.18
N GLY A 110 17.78 9.48 -9.58
CA GLY A 110 18.25 9.83 -8.24
C GLY A 110 17.51 9.17 -7.07
N VAL A 111 16.44 8.43 -7.37
CA VAL A 111 15.62 7.72 -6.36
C VAL A 111 16.02 6.26 -6.30
N LYS A 112 16.26 5.76 -5.08
CA LYS A 112 16.50 4.33 -4.83
C LYS A 112 15.18 3.57 -4.83
N GLY A 113 15.24 2.36 -5.35
CA GLY A 113 14.09 1.46 -5.39
C GLY A 113 14.49 0.08 -5.87
N TYR A 114 13.50 -0.76 -6.06
CA TYR A 114 13.69 -2.07 -6.67
C TYR A 114 13.17 -2.09 -8.10
N ARG A 115 14.02 -2.58 -9.02
CA ARG A 115 13.54 -3.13 -10.27
C ARG A 115 13.05 -4.54 -10.00
N VAL A 116 11.76 -4.75 -10.21
CA VAL A 116 11.08 -6.02 -10.00
C VAL A 116 10.80 -6.63 -11.35
N THR A 117 11.59 -7.65 -11.72
CA THR A 117 11.55 -8.28 -13.04
C THR A 117 10.89 -9.64 -12.94
N SER A 118 9.85 -9.85 -13.72
CA SER A 118 9.15 -11.13 -13.81
C SER A 118 10.05 -12.27 -14.27
N LEU A 119 10.04 -13.37 -13.54
CA LEU A 119 10.68 -14.63 -13.96
C LEU A 119 9.86 -15.38 -15.03
N VAL A 120 8.63 -14.92 -15.32
CA VAL A 120 7.73 -15.55 -16.31
C VAL A 120 7.96 -14.97 -17.69
N ASN A 121 8.03 -13.64 -17.84
CA ASN A 121 8.08 -12.99 -19.15
C ASN A 121 9.15 -11.91 -19.31
N GLY A 122 9.94 -11.63 -18.26
CA GLY A 122 11.03 -10.65 -18.30
C GLY A 122 10.59 -9.18 -18.22
N ASN A 123 9.30 -8.88 -18.19
CA ASN A 123 8.82 -7.52 -18.00
C ASN A 123 9.10 -7.06 -16.57
N SER A 124 9.25 -5.75 -16.38
CA SER A 124 9.59 -5.21 -15.06
C SER A 124 8.81 -3.95 -14.71
N ILE A 125 8.68 -3.71 -13.41
CA ILE A 125 8.25 -2.47 -12.81
C ILE A 125 9.35 -1.92 -11.90
N PHE A 126 9.27 -0.63 -11.57
CA PHE A 126 10.12 -0.01 -10.57
C PHE A 126 9.26 0.36 -9.36
N LEU A 127 9.69 -0.05 -8.17
CA LEU A 127 9.06 0.29 -6.90
C LEU A 127 10.04 1.18 -6.10
N PRO A 128 9.79 2.50 -5.99
CA PRO A 128 10.67 3.37 -5.23
C PRO A 128 10.65 3.04 -3.74
N MET A 129 11.77 3.29 -3.06
CA MET A 129 11.85 3.26 -1.60
C MET A 129 11.19 4.54 -1.06
N ALA A 130 9.88 4.59 -1.12
CA ALA A 130 9.09 5.76 -0.75
C ALA A 130 8.93 5.95 0.77
N GLY A 131 9.49 5.06 1.61
CA GLY A 131 9.34 5.17 3.05
C GLY A 131 7.90 4.96 3.51
N TYR A 132 7.51 5.71 4.52
CA TYR A 132 6.16 5.77 5.10
C TYR A 132 5.88 7.17 5.64
N ALA A 133 4.65 7.44 6.02
CA ALA A 133 4.29 8.68 6.71
C ALA A 133 3.60 8.38 8.04
N ASP A 134 3.95 9.14 9.07
CA ASP A 134 3.42 9.03 10.43
C ASP A 134 3.08 10.40 11.03
N LYS A 135 3.01 10.49 12.37
CA LYS A 135 2.77 11.74 13.10
C LYS A 135 3.88 12.79 12.91
N ASN A 136 5.05 12.40 12.43
CA ASN A 136 6.19 13.30 12.17
C ASN A 136 6.33 13.65 10.67
N GLY A 137 5.37 13.22 9.84
CA GLY A 137 5.41 13.38 8.39
C GLY A 137 6.07 12.20 7.68
N GLU A 138 6.65 12.45 6.52
CA GLU A 138 7.31 11.46 5.67
C GLU A 138 8.66 11.02 6.25
N GLN A 139 8.91 9.72 6.24
CA GLN A 139 10.07 9.09 6.87
C GLN A 139 10.68 8.03 5.95
N ASP A 140 11.97 7.77 6.10
CA ASP A 140 12.73 6.67 5.52
C ASP A 140 12.72 6.62 3.96
N GLU A 141 12.51 7.73 3.29
CA GLU A 141 12.65 7.85 1.83
C GLU A 141 14.07 7.46 1.38
N ASN A 142 14.18 6.75 0.26
CA ASN A 142 15.43 6.17 -0.25
C ASN A 142 16.11 5.14 0.69
N ILE A 143 15.43 4.70 1.74
CA ILE A 143 15.91 3.70 2.71
C ILE A 143 15.03 2.46 2.66
N ARG A 144 13.71 2.64 2.67
CA ARG A 144 12.72 1.56 2.72
C ARG A 144 11.54 1.86 1.80
N GLY A 145 10.80 0.82 1.43
CA GLY A 145 9.49 0.96 0.80
C GLY A 145 8.44 0.17 1.57
N PHE A 146 7.27 0.77 1.80
CA PHE A 146 6.12 0.12 2.44
C PHE A 146 4.87 0.36 1.59
N TYR A 147 4.26 -0.72 1.16
CA TYR A 147 3.12 -0.70 0.25
C TYR A 147 1.94 -1.45 0.82
N TRP A 148 0.83 -0.78 0.99
CA TRP A 148 -0.40 -1.38 1.48
C TRP A 148 -0.97 -2.44 0.54
N THR A 149 -1.66 -3.41 1.12
CA THR A 149 -2.56 -4.31 0.41
C THR A 149 -4.02 -4.01 0.78
N THR A 150 -4.96 -4.61 0.06
CA THR A 150 -6.40 -4.51 0.40
C THR A 150 -6.78 -5.34 1.61
N SER A 151 -5.88 -6.17 2.14
CA SER A 151 -6.19 -7.21 3.12
C SER A 151 -5.96 -6.72 4.55
N LEU A 152 -6.99 -6.83 5.39
CA LEU A 152 -6.88 -6.62 6.83
C LEU A 152 -6.03 -7.73 7.46
N TYR A 153 -5.26 -7.40 8.48
CA TYR A 153 -4.55 -8.40 9.28
C TYR A 153 -5.49 -9.08 10.29
N THR A 154 -5.06 -10.14 10.94
CA THR A 154 -5.83 -10.82 11.99
C THR A 154 -6.10 -9.95 13.23
N ASP A 155 -5.27 -8.95 13.47
CA ASP A 155 -5.50 -7.86 14.40
C ASP A 155 -6.14 -6.69 13.62
N PRO A 156 -7.39 -6.28 13.91
CA PRO A 156 -8.08 -5.24 13.16
C PRO A 156 -7.46 -3.84 13.27
N LEU A 157 -6.49 -3.66 14.17
CA LEU A 157 -5.66 -2.44 14.24
C LEU A 157 -4.54 -2.43 13.19
N LYS A 158 -4.42 -3.47 12.37
CA LYS A 158 -3.34 -3.65 11.40
C LYS A 158 -3.87 -4.12 10.05
N ALA A 159 -3.15 -3.78 9.00
CA ALA A 159 -3.38 -4.29 7.65
C ALA A 159 -2.10 -4.93 7.09
N TYR A 160 -2.26 -5.84 6.14
CA TYR A 160 -1.11 -6.39 5.43
C TYR A 160 -0.49 -5.34 4.51
N PHE A 161 0.80 -5.27 4.55
CA PHE A 161 1.64 -4.54 3.60
C PHE A 161 2.79 -5.44 3.14
N PHE A 162 3.41 -5.11 2.04
CA PHE A 162 4.72 -5.62 1.70
C PHE A 162 5.75 -4.51 1.80
N GLY A 163 6.92 -4.85 2.31
CA GLY A 163 7.98 -3.88 2.54
C GLY A 163 9.32 -4.45 2.14
N PHE A 164 10.24 -3.57 1.85
CA PHE A 164 11.61 -3.89 1.47
C PHE A 164 12.57 -2.79 1.94
N THR A 165 13.84 -3.16 2.12
CA THR A 165 14.94 -2.27 2.50
C THR A 165 16.03 -2.36 1.46
N LYS A 166 17.01 -1.46 1.54
CA LYS A 166 18.19 -1.47 0.65
C LYS A 166 19.21 -2.60 0.95
N ASP A 167 19.07 -3.27 2.10
CA ASP A 167 19.98 -4.30 2.60
C ASP A 167 19.33 -5.66 2.56
#